data_268ba852aacc4b1442155034ace352b3
#
_entry.id   268ba852aacc4b1442155034ace352b3
#
_cell.length_a   1.000
_cell.length_b   1.000
_cell.length_c   1.000
_cell.angle_alpha   90.00
_cell.angle_beta   90.00
_cell.angle_gamma   90.00
#
_symmetry.space_group_name_H-M   'P 1'
#
loop_
_entity.id
_entity.type
_entity.pdbx_description
1 polymer ?
#
loop_
_entity_poly.entity_id
_entity_poly.type
_entity_poly.pdbx_seq_one_letter_code
_entity_poly.pdbx_strand_id
1 'polypeptide(L)'
;GGEGNTADEGGGGGLAGVFATDLVPLSAPQYSAPQAYVIAGSGGGGGYHPNAAGVFGGAGGGLTGCAGGTTSEQTGASSDAGGGGGDQEQGGDVLQGSTPGPFAGGEGSLFTGGDSPNRGGGGGAGYYGGGGGARYDPQPYGAGGGGSSYYGHPQITSGSTEEGSQSSGGGTGQPGYVPGTNEGVPAGGPGSAYTGEDGYVLLTGSYVNHQTTTIVSTAFTATSVPTSSRIVVFEEDISTPTLNTDIIASISRDGGSNFTTATLSDSGYVTGSSGQRILTGQATISGQ
;
A
#
# COMPACT_ATOMS: atom_id res chain seq x y z
N GLY A 1 -12.92 -0.52 7.28
CA GLY A 1 -14.11 -1.22 6.81
C GLY A 1 -15.38 -0.65 7.44
N GLY A 2 -16.52 -1.06 6.92
CA GLY A 2 -17.82 -0.72 7.51
C GLY A 2 -18.02 -1.36 8.87
N GLU A 3 -18.78 -0.70 9.73
CA GLU A 3 -19.06 -1.20 11.07
C GLU A 3 -20.21 -2.22 11.04
N GLY A 4 -20.12 -3.25 11.90
CA GLY A 4 -21.23 -4.06 12.36
C GLY A 4 -21.79 -3.46 13.66
N ASN A 5 -23.09 -3.41 13.81
CA ASN A 5 -23.74 -2.63 14.88
C ASN A 5 -24.02 -3.42 16.18
N THR A 6 -23.81 -4.73 16.22
CA THR A 6 -23.98 -5.56 17.43
C THR A 6 -22.91 -6.65 17.54
N ALA A 7 -22.83 -7.31 18.70
CA ALA A 7 -21.88 -8.40 18.98
C ALA A 7 -22.00 -9.64 18.04
N ASP A 8 -23.06 -9.71 17.25
CA ASP A 8 -23.36 -10.81 16.35
C ASP A 8 -23.10 -10.47 14.87
N GLU A 9 -22.36 -9.37 14.60
CA GLU A 9 -22.14 -8.85 13.24
C GLU A 9 -20.63 -8.78 12.93
N GLY A 10 -20.26 -9.20 11.72
CA GLY A 10 -18.90 -9.04 11.23
C GLY A 10 -18.64 -7.63 10.67
N GLY A 11 -17.65 -6.92 11.18
CA GLY A 11 -17.16 -5.70 10.51
C GLY A 11 -16.48 -6.04 9.19
N GLY A 12 -16.39 -5.07 8.28
CA GLY A 12 -15.54 -5.19 7.09
C GLY A 12 -14.07 -4.98 7.45
N GLY A 13 -13.16 -5.59 6.69
CA GLY A 13 -11.72 -5.43 6.86
C GLY A 13 -11.24 -4.01 6.58
N GLY A 14 -10.13 -3.62 7.20
CA GLY A 14 -9.56 -2.29 7.12
C GLY A 14 -8.75 -2.04 5.84
N LEU A 15 -8.50 -0.77 5.54
CA LEU A 15 -7.73 -0.30 4.39
C LEU A 15 -6.24 -0.59 4.58
N ALA A 16 -5.59 -1.14 3.56
CA ALA A 16 -4.15 -1.09 3.40
C ALA A 16 -3.78 -0.39 2.08
N GLY A 17 -2.82 0.54 2.14
CA GLY A 17 -2.43 1.27 0.93
C GLY A 17 -1.15 2.06 1.10
N VAL A 18 -0.61 2.50 -0.03
CA VAL A 18 0.53 3.41 -0.13
C VAL A 18 0.06 4.72 -0.72
N PHE A 19 0.34 5.80 -0.02
CA PHE A 19 -0.12 7.14 -0.38
C PHE A 19 1.07 8.10 -0.51
N ALA A 20 0.95 9.06 -1.43
CA ALA A 20 1.88 10.17 -1.58
C ALA A 20 1.55 11.26 -0.57
N THR A 21 1.98 11.13 0.67
CA THR A 21 1.83 12.21 1.65
C THR A 21 3.08 12.36 2.51
N ASP A 22 3.36 13.60 2.90
CA ASP A 22 4.22 13.87 4.03
C ASP A 22 3.51 13.36 5.29
N LEU A 23 4.25 12.66 6.12
CA LEU A 23 3.86 11.95 7.34
C LEU A 23 2.80 12.67 8.21
N VAL A 24 1.54 12.58 7.85
CA VAL A 24 0.42 13.03 8.69
C VAL A 24 -0.26 11.78 9.27
N PRO A 25 -0.63 11.79 10.57
CA PRO A 25 -1.32 10.65 11.17
C PRO A 25 -2.58 10.26 10.40
N LEU A 26 -2.75 8.96 10.17
CA LEU A 26 -3.86 8.36 9.46
C LEU A 26 -5.17 8.59 10.19
N SER A 27 -5.86 9.67 9.90
CA SER A 27 -7.27 9.80 10.21
C SER A 27 -8.01 9.96 8.87
N ALA A 28 -8.84 8.98 8.49
CA ALA A 28 -9.78 9.18 7.40
C ALA A 28 -10.60 10.46 7.69
N PRO A 29 -10.78 11.38 6.81
CA PRO A 29 -10.91 11.41 5.35
C PRO A 29 -9.87 12.29 4.62
N GLN A 30 -8.60 12.25 4.98
CA GLN A 30 -7.58 13.19 4.46
C GLN A 30 -6.97 12.77 3.11
N TYR A 31 -7.25 11.55 2.66
CA TYR A 31 -6.68 11.03 1.42
C TYR A 31 -7.66 11.18 0.26
N SER A 32 -7.15 11.61 -0.87
CA SER A 32 -7.90 11.66 -2.13
C SER A 32 -7.36 10.61 -3.10
N ALA A 33 -8.18 10.20 -4.06
CA ALA A 33 -7.78 9.26 -5.10
C ALA A 33 -6.44 9.61 -5.79
N PRO A 34 -6.13 10.88 -6.11
CA PRO A 34 -4.85 11.25 -6.72
C PRO A 34 -3.61 11.03 -5.85
N GLN A 35 -3.78 10.81 -4.55
CA GLN A 35 -2.67 10.58 -3.61
C GLN A 35 -2.39 9.09 -3.39
N ALA A 36 -3.26 8.21 -3.83
CA ALA A 36 -3.09 6.77 -3.68
C ALA A 36 -2.17 6.21 -4.78
N TYR A 37 -1.07 5.57 -4.39
CA TYR A 37 -0.22 4.80 -5.30
C TYR A 37 -0.76 3.40 -5.52
N VAL A 38 -0.97 2.69 -4.43
CA VAL A 38 -1.44 1.29 -4.39
C VAL A 38 -2.39 1.12 -3.24
N ILE A 39 -3.49 0.45 -3.46
CA ILE A 39 -4.45 0.04 -2.44
C ILE A 39 -4.75 -1.44 -2.60
N ALA A 40 -4.79 -2.16 -1.50
CA ALA A 40 -5.30 -3.51 -1.42
C ALA A 40 -6.74 -3.49 -0.87
N GLY A 41 -7.66 -4.07 -1.63
CA GLY A 41 -9.03 -4.26 -1.19
C GLY A 41 -9.12 -5.28 -0.07
N SER A 42 -9.97 -5.03 0.90
CA SER A 42 -10.22 -5.90 2.05
C SER A 42 -11.54 -6.65 1.94
N GLY A 43 -11.67 -7.74 2.70
CA GLY A 43 -12.88 -8.56 2.73
C GLY A 43 -14.04 -7.89 3.46
N GLY A 44 -15.26 -8.18 3.05
CA GLY A 44 -16.48 -7.81 3.76
C GLY A 44 -16.73 -8.72 4.95
N GLY A 45 -17.45 -8.21 5.94
CA GLY A 45 -17.87 -8.94 7.12
C GLY A 45 -18.98 -9.98 6.82
N GLY A 46 -18.97 -11.06 7.58
CA GLY A 46 -20.03 -12.09 7.49
C GLY A 46 -21.36 -11.62 8.10
N GLY A 47 -22.45 -12.09 7.53
CA GLY A 47 -23.78 -11.89 8.09
C GLY A 47 -24.14 -12.98 9.11
N TYR A 48 -24.97 -12.65 10.11
CA TYR A 48 -25.43 -13.58 11.13
C TYR A 48 -26.48 -14.57 10.60
N HIS A 49 -26.37 -15.82 11.00
CA HIS A 49 -27.43 -16.81 10.84
C HIS A 49 -27.55 -17.75 12.05
N PRO A 50 -28.69 -17.83 12.71
CA PRO A 50 -28.85 -18.59 13.96
C PRO A 50 -28.77 -20.10 13.80
N ASN A 51 -29.04 -20.65 12.62
CA ASN A 51 -29.26 -22.09 12.41
C ASN A 51 -28.49 -22.67 11.19
N ALA A 52 -27.63 -21.92 10.50
CA ALA A 52 -26.93 -22.42 9.33
C ALA A 52 -25.45 -22.02 9.37
N ALA A 53 -24.64 -22.62 8.49
CA ALA A 53 -23.31 -22.13 8.19
C ALA A 53 -23.45 -20.67 7.76
N GLY A 54 -22.57 -19.79 8.30
CA GLY A 54 -22.68 -18.35 8.18
C GLY A 54 -22.75 -17.85 6.74
N VAL A 55 -23.23 -16.64 6.61
CA VAL A 55 -23.26 -15.92 5.34
C VAL A 55 -21.90 -15.28 5.14
N PHE A 56 -21.23 -15.66 4.07
CA PHE A 56 -19.89 -15.23 3.78
C PHE A 56 -19.85 -13.78 3.26
N GLY A 57 -18.91 -12.98 3.78
CA GLY A 57 -18.57 -11.67 3.21
C GLY A 57 -18.07 -11.80 1.78
N GLY A 58 -18.05 -10.72 1.04
CA GLY A 58 -17.38 -10.65 -0.26
C GLY A 58 -15.86 -10.57 -0.09
N ALA A 59 -15.11 -11.32 -0.88
CA ALA A 59 -13.66 -11.19 -0.89
C ALA A 59 -13.21 -9.83 -1.43
N GLY A 60 -12.19 -9.23 -0.83
CA GLY A 60 -11.49 -8.08 -1.38
C GLY A 60 -10.48 -8.50 -2.45
N GLY A 61 -9.93 -7.53 -3.15
CA GLY A 61 -8.93 -7.73 -4.20
C GLY A 61 -9.50 -7.52 -5.60
N GLY A 62 -8.68 -7.72 -6.60
CA GLY A 62 -9.08 -7.40 -7.98
C GLY A 62 -9.33 -5.89 -8.21
N LEU A 63 -9.70 -5.51 -9.43
CA LEU A 63 -10.22 -4.17 -9.71
C LEU A 63 -11.68 -4.01 -9.27
N THR A 64 -12.33 -5.10 -8.94
CA THR A 64 -13.69 -5.16 -8.40
C THR A 64 -13.71 -6.16 -7.26
N GLY A 65 -14.21 -5.74 -6.11
CA GLY A 65 -14.44 -6.63 -4.97
C GLY A 65 -15.63 -7.57 -5.23
N CYS A 66 -15.68 -8.71 -4.55
CA CYS A 66 -16.80 -9.63 -4.65
C CYS A 66 -18.01 -9.14 -3.86
N ALA A 67 -19.21 -9.48 -4.31
CA ALA A 67 -20.43 -9.26 -3.53
C ALA A 67 -20.48 -10.20 -2.30
N GLY A 68 -21.07 -9.71 -1.22
CA GLY A 68 -21.38 -10.52 -0.04
C GLY A 68 -22.50 -11.55 -0.32
N GLY A 69 -22.43 -12.68 0.36
CA GLY A 69 -23.45 -13.73 0.25
C GLY A 69 -24.73 -13.37 0.98
N THR A 70 -25.73 -14.21 0.78
CA THR A 70 -27.04 -14.13 1.45
C THR A 70 -27.50 -15.49 1.93
N THR A 71 -28.32 -15.53 2.99
CA THR A 71 -28.90 -16.81 3.51
C THR A 71 -29.89 -17.47 2.55
N SER A 72 -30.32 -16.75 1.51
CA SER A 72 -31.33 -17.21 0.58
C SER A 72 -30.85 -18.28 -0.39
N GLU A 73 -29.55 -18.38 -0.64
CA GLU A 73 -29.03 -19.49 -1.44
C GLU A 73 -29.38 -20.88 -0.89
N GLN A 74 -29.67 -20.95 0.42
CA GLN A 74 -30.10 -22.19 1.07
C GLN A 74 -31.63 -22.41 1.12
N THR A 75 -32.44 -21.39 0.88
CA THR A 75 -33.88 -21.44 1.09
C THR A 75 -34.74 -21.00 -0.10
N GLY A 76 -34.14 -20.57 -1.22
CA GLY A 76 -34.89 -20.14 -2.41
C GLY A 76 -35.61 -18.78 -2.30
N ALA A 77 -35.28 -17.96 -1.29
CA ALA A 77 -35.71 -16.58 -1.19
C ALA A 77 -34.71 -15.65 -1.89
N SER A 78 -35.11 -14.48 -2.38
CA SER A 78 -34.37 -13.60 -3.27
C SER A 78 -32.93 -13.29 -2.79
N SER A 79 -31.97 -13.34 -3.73
CA SER A 79 -30.53 -13.17 -3.57
C SER A 79 -30.03 -11.73 -3.21
N ASP A 80 -30.89 -10.88 -2.69
CA ASP A 80 -30.73 -9.43 -2.77
C ASP A 80 -30.34 -8.74 -1.43
N ALA A 81 -29.84 -9.49 -0.44
CA ALA A 81 -29.50 -8.92 0.87
C ALA A 81 -27.99 -8.68 1.08
N GLY A 82 -27.12 -9.25 0.26
CA GLY A 82 -25.66 -9.02 0.34
C GLY A 82 -25.27 -7.63 -0.15
N GLY A 83 -24.20 -7.06 0.39
CA GLY A 83 -23.59 -5.84 -0.13
C GLY A 83 -22.84 -6.10 -1.43
N GLY A 84 -22.90 -5.19 -2.40
CA GLY A 84 -22.11 -5.23 -3.63
C GLY A 84 -20.62 -5.04 -3.37
N GLY A 85 -19.76 -5.57 -4.25
CA GLY A 85 -18.33 -5.22 -4.22
C GLY A 85 -18.09 -3.80 -4.72
N GLY A 86 -17.08 -3.11 -4.19
CA GLY A 86 -16.61 -1.84 -4.73
C GLY A 86 -15.83 -2.05 -6.04
N ASP A 87 -15.83 -1.08 -6.92
CA ASP A 87 -15.10 -1.12 -8.19
C ASP A 87 -14.09 0.06 -8.34
N GLN A 88 -13.77 0.50 -9.56
CA GLN A 88 -12.85 1.61 -9.81
C GLN A 88 -13.55 2.97 -9.91
N GLU A 89 -14.84 3.03 -9.90
CA GLU A 89 -15.64 4.24 -10.12
C GLU A 89 -16.56 4.55 -8.96
N GLN A 90 -17.05 3.52 -8.25
CA GLN A 90 -18.01 3.65 -7.16
C GLN A 90 -17.86 2.57 -6.09
N GLY A 91 -18.38 2.88 -4.91
CA GLY A 91 -18.53 1.90 -3.83
C GLY A 91 -19.60 0.86 -4.15
N GLY A 92 -19.48 -0.29 -3.49
CA GLY A 92 -20.47 -1.35 -3.64
C GLY A 92 -21.85 -0.89 -3.18
N ASP A 93 -22.84 -1.12 -4.01
CA ASP A 93 -24.23 -0.85 -3.69
C ASP A 93 -24.76 -1.80 -2.62
N VAL A 94 -25.78 -1.35 -1.92
CA VAL A 94 -26.64 -2.24 -1.19
C VAL A 94 -27.53 -2.95 -2.21
N LEU A 95 -27.37 -4.25 -2.37
CA LEU A 95 -28.31 -5.00 -3.19
C LEU A 95 -29.68 -4.91 -2.51
N GLN A 96 -30.53 -4.06 -3.09
CA GLN A 96 -31.87 -3.81 -2.56
C GLN A 96 -32.77 -5.02 -2.84
N GLY A 97 -33.10 -5.76 -1.80
CA GLY A 97 -34.33 -6.54 -1.86
C GLY A 97 -35.52 -5.61 -2.08
N SER A 98 -36.58 -6.14 -2.62
CA SER A 98 -37.75 -5.46 -3.19
C SER A 98 -38.51 -4.48 -2.27
N THR A 99 -37.97 -4.13 -1.11
CA THR A 99 -38.56 -3.13 -0.19
C THR A 99 -37.43 -2.33 0.49
N PRO A 100 -37.26 -1.02 0.17
CA PRO A 100 -36.46 -0.13 0.99
C PRO A 100 -37.04 -0.10 2.41
N GLY A 101 -36.31 -0.63 3.37
CA GLY A 101 -36.73 -0.65 4.77
C GLY A 101 -35.63 -0.05 5.66
N PRO A 102 -35.92 0.22 6.94
CA PRO A 102 -34.95 0.80 7.89
C PRO A 102 -33.75 -0.11 8.16
N PHE A 103 -33.60 -1.19 7.44
CA PHE A 103 -32.56 -2.22 7.59
C PHE A 103 -31.70 -2.38 6.32
N ALA A 104 -31.67 -1.39 5.43
CA ALA A 104 -30.74 -1.38 4.31
C ALA A 104 -29.31 -1.16 4.83
N GLY A 105 -28.32 -1.87 4.26
CA GLY A 105 -26.93 -1.55 4.52
C GLY A 105 -26.53 -0.18 3.95
N GLY A 106 -25.36 0.32 4.29
CA GLY A 106 -24.77 1.52 3.71
C GLY A 106 -24.06 1.19 2.39
N GLU A 107 -24.04 2.15 1.46
CA GLU A 107 -23.19 2.07 0.28
C GLU A 107 -21.71 2.19 0.67
N GLY A 108 -20.82 1.49 -0.04
CA GLY A 108 -19.40 1.74 0.02
C GLY A 108 -19.05 3.09 -0.57
N SER A 109 -17.90 3.62 -0.22
CA SER A 109 -17.38 4.88 -0.76
C SER A 109 -15.87 4.83 -0.94
N LEU A 110 -15.27 5.91 -1.42
CA LEU A 110 -13.83 6.01 -1.57
C LEU A 110 -13.15 5.70 -0.23
N PHE A 111 -12.31 4.67 -0.20
CA PHE A 111 -11.55 4.16 0.94
C PHE A 111 -12.35 3.57 2.09
N THR A 112 -13.67 3.56 2.04
CA THR A 112 -14.51 3.15 3.17
C THR A 112 -15.56 2.15 2.72
N GLY A 113 -15.67 1.04 3.44
CA GLY A 113 -16.79 0.11 3.28
C GLY A 113 -18.08 0.64 3.89
N GLY A 114 -19.21 0.22 3.37
CA GLY A 114 -20.53 0.60 3.85
C GLY A 114 -20.87 -0.11 5.18
N ASP A 115 -21.52 0.62 6.08
CA ASP A 115 -21.98 0.09 7.36
C ASP A 115 -23.17 -0.85 7.17
N SER A 116 -23.35 -1.76 8.10
CA SER A 116 -24.51 -2.67 8.12
C SER A 116 -25.45 -2.35 9.27
N PRO A 117 -26.76 -2.37 9.04
CA PRO A 117 -27.72 -2.38 10.14
C PRO A 117 -27.75 -3.77 10.73
N ASN A 118 -27.97 -3.83 12.01
CA ASN A 118 -28.33 -4.98 12.84
C ASN A 118 -28.32 -6.38 12.15
N ARG A 119 -27.31 -7.20 12.39
CA ARG A 119 -27.10 -8.58 11.91
C ARG A 119 -26.66 -8.77 10.45
N GLY A 120 -26.46 -7.70 9.68
CA GLY A 120 -25.76 -7.78 8.41
C GLY A 120 -24.24 -7.62 8.59
N GLY A 121 -23.44 -7.99 7.61
CA GLY A 121 -21.99 -7.76 7.62
C GLY A 121 -21.61 -6.40 7.05
N GLY A 122 -20.62 -5.71 7.64
CA GLY A 122 -20.07 -4.46 7.12
C GLY A 122 -19.26 -4.69 5.84
N GLY A 123 -19.25 -3.71 4.92
CA GLY A 123 -18.45 -3.75 3.70
C GLY A 123 -16.95 -3.62 3.96
N GLY A 124 -16.11 -4.27 3.17
CA GLY A 124 -14.67 -4.14 3.19
C GLY A 124 -14.20 -2.79 2.64
N ALA A 125 -13.12 -2.24 3.18
CA ALA A 125 -12.48 -1.05 2.64
C ALA A 125 -11.67 -1.37 1.36
N GLY A 126 -11.38 -0.36 0.54
CA GLY A 126 -10.62 -0.52 -0.71
C GLY A 126 -10.38 0.81 -1.39
N TYR A 127 -10.00 0.81 -2.68
CA TYR A 127 -10.03 2.03 -3.47
C TYR A 127 -11.44 2.61 -3.49
N TYR A 128 -12.42 1.75 -3.82
CA TYR A 128 -13.78 1.92 -3.33
C TYR A 128 -14.15 0.71 -2.48
N GLY A 129 -14.78 0.98 -1.36
CA GLY A 129 -15.22 -0.06 -0.44
C GLY A 129 -16.45 -0.79 -0.92
N GLY A 130 -16.66 -2.00 -0.43
CA GLY A 130 -17.89 -2.77 -0.63
C GLY A 130 -19.07 -2.20 0.14
N GLY A 131 -20.27 -2.50 -0.27
CA GLY A 131 -21.52 -2.15 0.44
C GLY A 131 -21.73 -3.01 1.68
N GLY A 132 -22.42 -2.50 2.66
CA GLY A 132 -22.88 -3.26 3.83
C GLY A 132 -24.05 -4.20 3.47
N GLY A 133 -24.12 -5.34 4.13
CA GLY A 133 -25.24 -6.27 3.99
C GLY A 133 -26.52 -5.73 4.61
N ALA A 134 -27.64 -6.05 4.01
CA ALA A 134 -28.97 -5.66 4.49
C ALA A 134 -29.57 -6.71 5.43
N ARG A 135 -30.54 -6.30 6.25
CA ARG A 135 -31.37 -7.19 7.06
C ARG A 135 -32.80 -7.19 6.58
N TYR A 136 -33.35 -8.38 6.46
CA TYR A 136 -34.80 -8.60 6.32
C TYR A 136 -35.36 -9.30 7.56
N ASP A 137 -36.52 -8.87 8.07
CA ASP A 137 -37.18 -9.50 9.19
C ASP A 137 -38.35 -10.38 8.69
N PRO A 138 -38.37 -11.67 9.01
CA PRO A 138 -37.52 -12.42 9.96
C PRO A 138 -36.20 -12.94 9.39
N GLN A 139 -35.94 -12.93 8.11
CA GLN A 139 -34.74 -13.35 7.38
C GLN A 139 -34.92 -13.05 5.88
N PRO A 140 -33.86 -12.93 5.05
CA PRO A 140 -32.43 -13.25 5.23
C PRO A 140 -31.57 -12.11 5.83
N TYR A 141 -30.33 -12.45 6.23
CA TYR A 141 -29.29 -11.51 6.59
C TYR A 141 -28.22 -11.51 5.50
N GLY A 142 -27.79 -10.34 5.04
CA GLY A 142 -26.75 -10.18 4.05
C GLY A 142 -25.37 -10.00 4.68
N ALA A 143 -24.35 -10.50 4.01
CA ALA A 143 -22.96 -10.18 4.32
C ALA A 143 -22.51 -8.94 3.57
N GLY A 144 -21.46 -8.28 4.04
CA GLY A 144 -20.86 -7.13 3.36
C GLY A 144 -20.08 -7.53 2.10
N GLY A 145 -20.03 -6.64 1.11
CA GLY A 145 -19.21 -6.79 -0.08
C GLY A 145 -17.73 -6.51 0.20
N GLY A 146 -16.82 -6.99 -0.63
CA GLY A 146 -15.41 -6.70 -0.58
C GLY A 146 -15.04 -5.37 -1.25
N GLY A 147 -13.92 -4.77 -0.84
CA GLY A 147 -13.38 -3.58 -1.47
C GLY A 147 -12.51 -3.90 -2.68
N SER A 148 -12.39 -2.93 -3.61
CA SER A 148 -11.51 -3.03 -4.78
C SER A 148 -10.07 -2.65 -4.46
N SER A 149 -9.13 -3.22 -5.20
CA SER A 149 -7.73 -2.81 -5.21
C SER A 149 -7.49 -1.70 -6.25
N TYR A 150 -6.34 -1.00 -6.13
CA TYR A 150 -5.95 0.08 -7.05
C TYR A 150 -4.44 0.10 -7.25
N TYR A 151 -4.00 0.35 -8.48
CA TYR A 151 -2.60 0.59 -8.86
C TYR A 151 -2.48 1.61 -10.02
N GLY A 152 -3.52 2.39 -10.26
CA GLY A 152 -3.61 3.29 -11.42
C GLY A 152 -2.87 4.62 -11.30
N HIS A 153 -2.03 4.83 -10.27
CA HIS A 153 -1.28 6.07 -10.14
C HIS A 153 -0.23 6.21 -11.26
N PRO A 154 -0.07 7.42 -11.87
CA PRO A 154 0.85 7.64 -13.00
C PRO A 154 2.32 7.24 -12.77
N GLN A 155 2.76 7.16 -11.52
CA GLN A 155 4.11 6.71 -11.17
C GLN A 155 4.25 5.19 -11.05
N ILE A 156 3.15 4.44 -11.16
CA ILE A 156 3.17 2.98 -11.22
C ILE A 156 3.26 2.57 -12.68
N THR A 157 4.40 2.05 -13.10
CA THR A 157 4.67 1.69 -14.51
C THR A 157 4.07 0.34 -14.92
N SER A 158 3.81 -0.53 -13.96
CA SER A 158 3.10 -1.79 -14.17
C SER A 158 2.50 -2.26 -12.84
N GLY A 159 1.33 -2.88 -12.89
CA GLY A 159 0.66 -3.43 -11.72
C GLY A 159 -0.32 -4.52 -12.15
N SER A 160 -0.64 -5.39 -11.22
CA SER A 160 -1.68 -6.40 -11.36
C SER A 160 -2.37 -6.62 -10.04
N THR A 161 -3.61 -7.05 -10.08
CA THR A 161 -4.37 -7.47 -8.92
C THR A 161 -4.93 -8.87 -9.19
N GLU A 162 -5.19 -9.61 -8.14
CA GLU A 162 -5.92 -10.88 -8.21
C GLU A 162 -7.26 -10.72 -7.54
N GLU A 163 -8.30 -11.21 -8.21
CA GLU A 163 -9.63 -11.25 -7.64
C GLU A 163 -9.70 -12.32 -6.55
N GLY A 164 -10.41 -12.00 -5.47
CA GLY A 164 -10.80 -13.00 -4.49
C GLY A 164 -12.00 -13.83 -4.96
N SER A 165 -12.33 -14.83 -4.21
CA SER A 165 -13.56 -15.62 -4.38
C SER A 165 -14.34 -15.64 -3.06
N GLN A 166 -15.59 -16.10 -3.08
CA GLN A 166 -16.41 -16.23 -1.85
C GLN A 166 -15.79 -17.10 -0.76
N SER A 167 -14.72 -17.83 -1.04
CA SER A 167 -14.05 -18.73 -0.09
C SER A 167 -12.58 -18.40 0.15
N SER A 168 -12.00 -17.45 -0.58
CA SER A 168 -10.61 -17.04 -0.40
C SER A 168 -10.40 -15.59 -0.82
N GLY A 169 -9.56 -14.86 -0.09
CA GLY A 169 -9.13 -13.51 -0.47
C GLY A 169 -8.41 -13.49 -1.81
N GLY A 170 -8.31 -12.30 -2.41
CA GLY A 170 -7.45 -12.08 -3.57
C GLY A 170 -5.98 -12.13 -3.19
N GLY A 171 -5.11 -12.36 -4.17
CA GLY A 171 -3.66 -12.26 -3.98
C GLY A 171 -2.98 -13.52 -3.41
N THR A 172 -3.65 -14.66 -3.39
CA THR A 172 -3.07 -15.92 -2.86
C THR A 172 -1.84 -16.41 -3.62
N GLY A 173 -1.65 -15.98 -4.87
CA GLY A 173 -0.47 -16.25 -5.70
C GLY A 173 0.64 -15.19 -5.60
N GLN A 174 0.44 -14.13 -4.87
CA GLN A 174 1.41 -13.03 -4.81
C GLN A 174 2.58 -13.34 -3.89
N PRO A 175 3.81 -12.85 -4.21
CA PRO A 175 4.95 -12.97 -3.32
C PRO A 175 4.68 -12.35 -1.95
N GLY A 176 4.94 -13.09 -0.89
CA GLY A 176 4.72 -12.63 0.49
C GLY A 176 3.33 -12.93 1.04
N TYR A 177 2.44 -13.52 0.26
CA TYR A 177 1.19 -14.06 0.79
C TYR A 177 1.46 -15.13 1.86
N VAL A 178 0.85 -14.99 3.01
CA VAL A 178 0.94 -15.96 4.12
C VAL A 178 -0.45 -16.49 4.40
N PRO A 179 -0.73 -17.77 4.11
CA PRO A 179 -2.03 -18.36 4.35
C PRO A 179 -2.48 -18.21 5.82
N GLY A 180 -3.73 -17.77 6.01
CA GLY A 180 -4.34 -17.61 7.34
C GLY A 180 -3.98 -16.32 8.09
N THR A 181 -3.24 -15.39 7.47
CA THR A 181 -2.89 -14.10 8.10
C THR A 181 -3.26 -12.88 7.28
N ASN A 182 -3.47 -13.02 5.98
CA ASN A 182 -3.70 -11.90 5.06
C ASN A 182 -4.87 -12.18 4.11
N GLU A 183 -5.76 -13.03 4.52
CA GLU A 183 -6.89 -13.41 3.70
C GLU A 183 -8.00 -12.41 3.95
N GLY A 184 -8.40 -11.66 2.93
CA GLY A 184 -9.72 -11.06 2.88
C GLY A 184 -10.78 -12.17 2.90
N VAL A 185 -10.65 -13.09 3.86
CA VAL A 185 -11.45 -14.30 4.00
C VAL A 185 -12.83 -13.90 4.40
N PRO A 186 -13.82 -14.44 3.69
CA PRO A 186 -15.18 -14.31 4.12
C PRO A 186 -15.36 -14.99 5.48
N ALA A 187 -15.76 -14.24 6.44
CA ALA A 187 -16.12 -14.77 7.73
C ALA A 187 -17.47 -15.47 7.64
N GLY A 188 -17.52 -16.69 8.05
CA GLY A 188 -18.76 -17.44 8.11
C GLY A 188 -18.65 -18.67 9.00
N GLY A 189 -19.55 -18.79 9.95
CA GLY A 189 -19.73 -19.94 10.80
C GLY A 189 -21.03 -19.83 11.59
N PRO A 190 -21.60 -20.94 12.11
CA PRO A 190 -22.84 -20.89 12.87
C PRO A 190 -22.65 -20.03 14.14
N GLY A 191 -23.40 -18.95 14.27
CA GLY A 191 -23.57 -18.21 15.51
C GLY A 191 -22.39 -17.31 15.92
N SER A 192 -21.52 -16.92 14.98
CA SER A 192 -20.43 -16.01 15.27
C SER A 192 -20.34 -14.90 14.22
N ALA A 193 -20.14 -13.69 14.69
CA ALA A 193 -19.77 -12.56 13.85
C ALA A 193 -18.29 -12.70 13.47
N TYR A 194 -17.99 -12.78 12.21
CA TYR A 194 -16.62 -12.79 11.72
C TYR A 194 -16.34 -11.49 10.95
N THR A 195 -15.31 -10.80 11.36
CA THR A 195 -14.81 -9.60 10.69
C THR A 195 -14.09 -10.00 9.41
N GLY A 196 -14.30 -9.25 8.33
CA GLY A 196 -13.50 -9.37 7.11
C GLY A 196 -12.04 -9.06 7.40
N GLU A 197 -11.13 -9.76 6.76
CA GLU A 197 -9.70 -9.52 6.91
C GLU A 197 -9.27 -8.24 6.20
N ASP A 198 -8.27 -7.59 6.76
CA ASP A 198 -7.68 -6.37 6.22
C ASP A 198 -7.03 -6.60 4.85
N GLY A 199 -6.95 -5.55 4.04
CA GLY A 199 -6.10 -5.54 2.86
C GLY A 199 -4.62 -5.65 3.26
N TYR A 200 -3.77 -6.17 2.36
CA TYR A 200 -2.34 -6.29 2.60
C TYR A 200 -1.54 -5.74 1.41
N VAL A 201 -0.56 -4.89 1.68
CA VAL A 201 0.38 -4.37 0.69
C VAL A 201 1.80 -4.70 1.12
N LEU A 202 2.51 -5.48 0.32
CA LEU A 202 3.94 -5.76 0.49
C LEU A 202 4.74 -4.90 -0.50
N LEU A 203 5.61 -4.07 0.03
CA LEU A 203 6.59 -3.33 -0.76
C LEU A 203 7.94 -4.04 -0.69
N THR A 204 8.37 -4.60 -1.81
CA THR A 204 9.73 -5.12 -1.97
C THR A 204 10.48 -4.24 -2.96
N GLY A 205 11.54 -3.61 -2.54
CA GLY A 205 12.36 -2.77 -3.39
C GLY A 205 13.82 -2.81 -2.98
N SER A 206 14.72 -2.86 -3.95
CA SER A 206 16.11 -2.44 -3.71
C SER A 206 16.13 -0.93 -3.74
N TYR A 207 16.40 -0.34 -2.60
CA TYR A 207 16.51 1.10 -2.48
C TYR A 207 17.85 1.53 -3.08
N VAL A 208 17.83 2.09 -4.28
CA VAL A 208 19.00 2.79 -4.81
C VAL A 208 18.70 4.27 -4.69
N ASN A 209 18.98 4.84 -3.52
CA ASN A 209 18.88 6.28 -3.34
C ASN A 209 20.15 6.94 -3.88
N HIS A 210 20.18 7.18 -5.18
CA HIS A 210 21.22 7.98 -5.81
C HIS A 210 20.90 9.48 -5.65
N GLN A 211 21.06 9.98 -4.43
CA GLN A 211 21.13 11.42 -4.20
C GLN A 211 22.56 11.85 -4.55
N THR A 212 22.72 12.56 -5.68
CA THR A 212 24.00 13.19 -5.99
C THR A 212 24.25 14.31 -4.99
N THR A 213 25.25 14.15 -4.13
CA THR A 213 25.66 15.18 -3.18
C THR A 213 26.97 15.82 -3.69
N THR A 214 26.98 17.13 -3.79
CA THR A 214 28.21 17.90 -4.09
C THR A 214 28.71 18.56 -2.83
N ILE A 215 29.98 18.28 -2.46
CA ILE A 215 30.64 18.89 -1.33
C ILE A 215 31.74 19.82 -1.91
N VAL A 216 31.65 21.10 -1.59
CA VAL A 216 32.64 22.10 -2.03
C VAL A 216 33.38 22.62 -0.81
N SER A 217 34.73 22.56 -0.81
CA SER A 217 35.54 23.15 0.24
C SER A 217 35.56 24.68 0.14
N THR A 218 35.91 25.37 1.25
CA THR A 218 36.30 26.77 1.18
C THR A 218 37.59 26.93 0.35
N ALA A 219 37.72 28.07 -0.30
CA ALA A 219 38.91 28.35 -1.09
C ALA A 219 40.15 28.49 -0.19
N PHE A 220 41.29 27.97 -0.67
CA PHE A 220 42.61 28.14 -0.05
C PHE A 220 43.43 29.15 -0.85
N THR A 221 44.13 30.04 -0.17
CA THR A 221 45.04 30.93 -0.85
C THR A 221 46.40 30.26 -0.96
N ALA A 222 46.88 30.06 -2.19
CA ALA A 222 48.22 29.55 -2.46
C ALA A 222 49.21 30.72 -2.53
N THR A 223 50.45 30.50 -2.14
CA THR A 223 51.55 31.52 -2.20
C THR A 223 51.97 31.82 -3.64
N SER A 224 51.69 30.93 -4.57
CA SER A 224 51.94 31.11 -6.01
C SER A 224 50.83 30.39 -6.80
N VAL A 225 50.64 30.78 -8.06
CA VAL A 225 49.63 30.18 -8.93
C VAL A 225 49.96 28.70 -9.18
N PRO A 226 49.14 27.74 -8.68
CA PRO A 226 49.44 26.33 -8.85
C PRO A 226 49.13 25.85 -10.28
N THR A 227 50.01 25.00 -10.81
CA THR A 227 49.80 24.33 -12.11
C THR A 227 49.27 22.93 -11.98
N SER A 228 49.37 22.35 -10.79
CA SER A 228 48.79 21.05 -10.43
C SER A 228 48.34 21.08 -8.98
N SER A 229 47.42 20.19 -8.65
CA SER A 229 46.95 19.99 -7.27
C SER A 229 46.67 18.51 -7.01
N ARG A 230 46.80 18.13 -5.74
CA ARG A 230 46.48 16.80 -5.25
C ARG A 230 45.31 16.88 -4.29
N ILE A 231 44.38 15.93 -4.43
CA ILE A 231 43.26 15.72 -3.49
C ILE A 231 43.48 14.44 -2.72
N VAL A 232 43.13 14.44 -1.45
CA VAL A 232 43.06 13.25 -0.59
C VAL A 232 41.68 13.24 0.04
N VAL A 233 41.00 12.14 -0.10
CA VAL A 233 39.67 11.93 0.47
C VAL A 233 39.72 10.74 1.40
N PHE A 234 39.13 10.88 2.58
CA PHE A 234 38.89 9.78 3.51
C PHE A 234 37.42 9.45 3.43
N GLU A 235 37.12 8.20 3.25
CA GLU A 235 35.73 7.69 3.20
C GLU A 235 35.57 6.40 3.99
N GLU A 236 34.32 6.11 4.35
CA GLU A 236 33.91 4.84 4.91
C GLU A 236 32.75 4.31 4.07
N ASP A 237 32.92 3.13 3.47
CA ASP A 237 31.93 2.56 2.57
C ASP A 237 30.78 1.90 3.36
N ILE A 238 29.54 2.33 3.11
CA ILE A 238 28.34 1.57 3.49
C ILE A 238 28.04 0.51 2.42
N SER A 239 28.32 0.85 1.16
CA SER A 239 28.31 -0.06 0.02
C SER A 239 29.49 0.26 -0.87
N THR A 240 30.06 -0.73 -1.55
CA THR A 240 31.27 -0.53 -2.37
C THR A 240 31.00 0.40 -3.56
N PRO A 241 31.57 1.63 -3.59
CA PRO A 241 31.40 2.54 -4.70
C PRO A 241 32.38 2.24 -5.85
N THR A 242 31.99 2.57 -7.06
CA THR A 242 32.86 2.58 -8.23
C THR A 242 33.59 3.93 -8.31
N LEU A 243 34.92 3.94 -8.09
CA LEU A 243 35.71 5.15 -8.16
C LEU A 243 35.62 5.80 -9.55
N ASN A 244 35.61 7.14 -9.56
CA ASN A 244 35.46 7.98 -10.74
C ASN A 244 34.13 7.89 -11.47
N THR A 245 33.17 7.16 -10.88
CA THR A 245 31.77 7.08 -11.34
C THR A 245 30.84 7.50 -10.21
N ASP A 246 30.89 6.80 -9.07
CA ASP A 246 30.05 7.12 -7.90
C ASP A 246 30.73 8.20 -7.02
N ILE A 247 32.05 8.19 -6.94
CA ILE A 247 32.88 9.22 -6.27
C ILE A 247 33.72 9.93 -7.31
N ILE A 248 33.37 11.17 -7.56
CA ILE A 248 34.09 12.05 -8.51
C ILE A 248 34.73 13.21 -7.74
N ALA A 249 36.01 13.39 -7.91
CA ALA A 249 36.75 14.55 -7.35
C ALA A 249 37.13 15.56 -8.43
N SER A 250 36.94 16.82 -8.12
CA SER A 250 37.29 17.91 -9.04
C SER A 250 37.98 19.06 -8.29
N ILE A 251 38.88 19.74 -8.96
CA ILE A 251 39.68 20.81 -8.39
C ILE A 251 39.51 22.09 -9.23
N SER A 252 39.27 23.19 -8.56
CA SER A 252 39.20 24.52 -9.17
C SER A 252 40.37 25.41 -8.67
N ARG A 253 40.96 26.20 -9.57
CA ARG A 253 41.97 27.21 -9.28
C ARG A 253 41.42 28.62 -9.31
N ASP A 254 40.26 28.82 -9.92
CA ASP A 254 39.67 30.13 -10.22
C ASP A 254 38.41 30.44 -9.35
N GLY A 255 38.43 29.95 -8.12
CA GLY A 255 37.34 30.22 -7.18
C GLY A 255 36.04 29.48 -7.47
N GLY A 256 36.09 28.36 -8.16
CA GLY A 256 34.90 27.54 -8.46
C GLY A 256 34.24 27.86 -9.79
N SER A 257 34.83 28.70 -10.63
CA SER A 257 34.31 29.03 -11.96
C SER A 257 34.53 27.89 -12.96
N ASN A 258 35.69 27.23 -12.88
CA ASN A 258 35.99 26.03 -13.68
C ASN A 258 36.55 24.92 -12.79
N PHE A 259 36.21 23.67 -13.13
CA PHE A 259 36.67 22.49 -12.42
C PHE A 259 37.38 21.52 -13.35
N THR A 260 38.50 20.97 -12.88
CA THR A 260 39.22 19.88 -13.54
C THR A 260 39.05 18.61 -12.70
N THR A 261 38.58 17.54 -13.31
CA THR A 261 38.39 16.23 -12.64
C THR A 261 39.76 15.61 -12.33
N ALA A 262 39.96 15.17 -11.11
CA ALA A 262 41.11 14.38 -10.67
C ALA A 262 40.73 12.89 -10.67
N THR A 263 41.50 12.06 -11.35
CA THR A 263 41.32 10.62 -11.32
C THR A 263 41.70 10.08 -9.96
N LEU A 264 40.73 9.52 -9.22
CA LEU A 264 40.94 8.92 -7.91
C LEU A 264 41.49 7.50 -8.04
N SER A 265 42.43 7.19 -7.15
CA SER A 265 42.99 5.85 -6.92
C SER A 265 42.85 5.48 -5.45
N ASP A 266 42.58 4.20 -5.18
CA ASP A 266 42.59 3.66 -3.83
C ASP A 266 44.07 3.61 -3.32
N SER A 267 44.31 4.18 -2.17
CA SER A 267 45.64 4.23 -1.50
C SER A 267 45.65 3.37 -0.21
N GLY A 268 44.63 2.52 -0.02
CA GLY A 268 44.53 1.65 1.15
C GLY A 268 43.73 2.28 2.29
N TYR A 269 43.89 1.74 3.48
CA TYR A 269 43.09 2.12 4.65
C TYR A 269 43.93 2.90 5.66
N VAL A 270 43.28 3.76 6.42
CA VAL A 270 43.90 4.45 7.55
C VAL A 270 44.26 3.44 8.63
N THR A 271 45.55 3.44 9.05
CA THR A 271 46.00 2.52 10.10
C THR A 271 45.25 2.74 11.39
N GLY A 272 44.65 1.69 11.93
CA GLY A 272 43.88 1.72 13.19
C GLY A 272 42.44 2.17 13.03
N SER A 273 41.94 2.43 11.82
CA SER A 273 40.54 2.70 11.55
C SER A 273 39.76 1.38 11.27
N SER A 274 38.45 1.40 11.52
CA SER A 274 37.53 0.33 11.17
C SER A 274 36.94 0.51 9.78
N GLY A 275 37.76 0.64 8.73
CA GLY A 275 37.27 0.70 7.36
C GLY A 275 37.38 2.05 6.67
N GLN A 276 38.05 3.05 7.26
CA GLN A 276 38.30 4.31 6.56
C GLN A 276 39.31 4.11 5.43
N ARG A 277 38.89 4.31 4.21
CA ARG A 277 39.69 4.19 2.99
C ARG A 277 40.31 5.54 2.61
N ILE A 278 41.49 5.52 2.06
CA ILE A 278 42.21 6.69 1.57
C ILE A 278 42.15 6.69 0.05
N LEU A 279 41.49 7.68 -0.52
CA LEU A 279 41.49 7.93 -1.96
C LEU A 279 42.43 9.10 -2.27
N THR A 280 43.26 8.96 -3.30
CA THR A 280 44.12 10.03 -3.74
C THR A 280 43.97 10.30 -5.23
N GLY A 281 44.01 11.56 -5.62
CA GLY A 281 43.96 11.96 -7.01
C GLY A 281 44.82 13.19 -7.28
N GLN A 282 45.23 13.38 -8.52
CA GLN A 282 45.99 14.55 -8.97
C GLN A 282 45.37 15.11 -10.26
N ALA A 283 45.33 16.41 -10.38
CA ALA A 283 44.88 17.07 -11.61
C ALA A 283 45.87 18.20 -12.00
N THR A 284 46.06 18.36 -13.32
CA THR A 284 46.74 19.51 -13.89
C THR A 284 45.70 20.61 -14.09
N ILE A 285 45.93 21.77 -13.46
CA ILE A 285 44.98 22.88 -13.41
C ILE A 285 45.55 24.15 -14.06
N SER A 286 46.63 24.03 -14.85
CA SER A 286 47.32 25.15 -15.48
C SER A 286 46.48 25.91 -16.52
N GLY A 287 45.41 25.28 -17.04
CA GLY A 287 44.54 25.87 -18.05
C GLY A 287 43.29 26.57 -17.49
N GLN A 288 43.13 26.65 -16.18
CA GLN A 288 42.00 27.34 -15.54
C GLN A 288 42.30 28.82 -15.32
#